data_440745005f1668c51be8a3356ac21931
#
_entry.id   440745005f1668c51be8a3356ac21931
#
_cell.length_a   1.000
_cell.length_b   1.000
_cell.length_c   1.000
_cell.angle_alpha   90.00
_cell.angle_beta   90.00
_cell.angle_gamma   90.00
#
_symmetry.space_group_name_H-M   'P 1'
#
loop_
_entity.id
_entity.type
_entity.pdbx_description
1 polymer ?
#
loop_
_entity_poly.entity_id
_entity_poly.type
_entity_poly.pdbx_seq_one_letter_code
_entity_poly.pdbx_strand_id
1 'polypeptide(L)'
;HTATFMANDAVYSSATYAEGAEIAAPATPPTKDGYTFAGWSLDGTNVVTFPQTMGTADVTYTAVFVENAKYKATFLVDGAAYGDVNSYAEGEQIVAPADPSKTGYTFTGWDPAVGTMGNADMTFNAKFEAKTYNVKFMNGEVQHDANTVKYDGAYTLPAAPTKDGYTFAGWVDAEGNAMPATHTTDGDVTFYAKWVTSAFDAKFYLDAAKTNLYDTKSVEFGAAITAPAAPSKTGYTFKGWSLDGSTVLADLGTMDT
;
A
#
# COMPACT_ATOMS: atom_id res chain seq x y z
N HIS A 1 -73.43 12.40 -0.17
CA HIS A 1 -72.53 11.70 0.75
C HIS A 1 -71.10 12.06 0.44
N THR A 2 -70.20 11.98 1.47
CA THR A 2 -68.82 12.38 1.35
C THR A 2 -67.93 11.17 1.14
N ALA A 3 -67.04 11.23 0.13
CA ALA A 3 -65.91 10.33 -0.01
C ALA A 3 -64.64 11.02 0.52
N THR A 4 -64.00 10.43 1.53
CA THR A 4 -62.82 10.96 2.17
C THR A 4 -61.62 10.02 1.90
N PHE A 5 -60.51 10.57 1.46
CA PHE A 5 -59.25 9.84 1.26
C PHE A 5 -58.28 10.25 2.37
N MET A 6 -57.80 9.26 3.12
CA MET A 6 -56.88 9.44 4.26
C MET A 6 -55.49 8.92 3.91
N ALA A 7 -54.47 9.70 4.17
CA ALA A 7 -53.07 9.25 4.05
C ALA A 7 -52.27 9.83 5.23
N ASN A 8 -51.35 9.04 5.79
CA ASN A 8 -50.51 9.44 6.92
C ASN A 8 -51.30 10.04 8.09
N ASP A 9 -52.45 9.40 8.43
CA ASP A 9 -53.37 9.78 9.51
C ASP A 9 -54.03 11.15 9.33
N ALA A 10 -54.01 11.71 8.14
CA ALA A 10 -54.62 12.99 7.80
C ALA A 10 -55.57 12.86 6.58
N VAL A 11 -56.53 13.80 6.46
CA VAL A 11 -57.34 13.91 5.26
C VAL A 11 -56.48 14.37 4.10
N TYR A 12 -56.30 13.49 3.12
CA TYR A 12 -55.56 13.78 1.89
C TYR A 12 -56.43 14.53 0.87
N SER A 13 -57.68 14.07 0.71
CA SER A 13 -58.68 14.67 -0.17
C SER A 13 -60.09 14.30 0.29
N SER A 14 -61.07 15.17 0.05
CA SER A 14 -62.45 14.89 0.35
C SER A 14 -63.34 15.62 -0.64
N ALA A 15 -64.42 14.93 -1.10
CA ALA A 15 -65.43 15.49 -1.99
C ALA A 15 -66.81 14.90 -1.73
N THR A 16 -67.85 15.64 -2.09
CA THR A 16 -69.26 15.21 -1.97
C THR A 16 -69.73 14.69 -3.32
N TYR A 17 -70.49 13.60 -3.25
CA TYR A 17 -71.05 12.90 -4.41
C TYR A 17 -72.54 12.62 -4.19
N ALA A 18 -73.32 12.65 -5.25
CA ALA A 18 -74.68 12.10 -5.23
C ALA A 18 -74.62 10.57 -5.12
N GLU A 19 -75.68 9.95 -4.56
CA GLU A 19 -75.82 8.50 -4.57
C GLU A 19 -75.77 7.98 -5.99
N GLY A 20 -75.03 6.89 -6.24
CA GLY A 20 -74.81 6.29 -7.57
C GLY A 20 -73.72 6.99 -8.43
N ALA A 21 -73.18 8.13 -7.98
CA ALA A 21 -72.15 8.81 -8.73
C ALA A 21 -70.80 8.07 -8.65
N GLU A 22 -69.95 8.19 -9.70
CA GLU A 22 -68.61 7.64 -9.70
C GLU A 22 -67.67 8.43 -8.83
N ILE A 23 -66.91 7.72 -7.99
CA ILE A 23 -65.82 8.23 -7.18
C ILE A 23 -64.51 7.86 -7.89
N ALA A 24 -63.74 8.87 -8.34
CA ALA A 24 -62.41 8.67 -8.87
C ALA A 24 -61.37 8.78 -7.73
N ALA A 25 -60.31 8.02 -7.79
CA ALA A 25 -59.17 8.20 -6.90
C ALA A 25 -58.50 9.56 -7.16
N PRO A 26 -57.89 10.19 -6.11
CA PRO A 26 -57.06 11.39 -6.31
C PRO A 26 -56.01 11.16 -7.41
N ALA A 27 -55.88 12.11 -8.34
CA ALA A 27 -54.99 12.00 -9.51
C ALA A 27 -53.52 11.88 -9.14
N THR A 28 -53.11 12.51 -8.02
CA THR A 28 -51.76 12.40 -7.45
C THR A 28 -51.78 11.38 -6.32
N PRO A 29 -50.93 10.34 -6.33
CA PRO A 29 -50.80 9.43 -5.21
C PRO A 29 -50.15 10.13 -3.99
N PRO A 30 -50.52 9.79 -2.75
CA PRO A 30 -49.85 10.27 -1.56
C PRO A 30 -48.43 9.64 -1.48
N THR A 31 -47.52 10.35 -0.81
CA THR A 31 -46.15 9.89 -0.55
C THR A 31 -45.93 9.58 0.91
N LYS A 32 -45.10 8.61 1.22
CA LYS A 32 -44.61 8.28 2.56
C LYS A 32 -43.14 7.83 2.43
N ASP A 33 -42.25 8.48 3.18
CA ASP A 33 -40.82 8.20 3.13
C ASP A 33 -40.54 6.73 3.47
N GLY A 34 -39.76 6.08 2.62
CA GLY A 34 -39.42 4.66 2.76
C GLY A 34 -40.51 3.66 2.34
N TYR A 35 -41.62 4.15 1.75
CA TYR A 35 -42.73 3.31 1.30
C TYR A 35 -43.17 3.66 -0.10
N THR A 36 -43.71 2.65 -0.79
CA THR A 36 -44.37 2.81 -2.08
C THR A 36 -45.89 2.76 -1.88
N PHE A 37 -46.62 3.73 -2.44
CA PHE A 37 -48.07 3.73 -2.42
C PHE A 37 -48.60 2.56 -3.26
N ALA A 38 -49.37 1.66 -2.63
CA ALA A 38 -49.97 0.48 -3.29
C ALA A 38 -51.39 0.75 -3.79
N GLY A 39 -52.09 1.70 -3.19
CA GLY A 39 -53.47 2.02 -3.56
C GLY A 39 -54.31 2.46 -2.37
N TRP A 40 -55.59 2.64 -2.63
CA TRP A 40 -56.56 3.04 -1.60
C TRP A 40 -57.37 1.81 -1.12
N SER A 41 -57.75 1.76 0.13
CA SER A 41 -58.39 0.64 0.81
C SER A 41 -59.59 1.10 1.66
N LEU A 42 -60.61 0.28 1.76
CA LEU A 42 -61.76 0.48 2.68
C LEU A 42 -61.50 -0.10 4.08
N ASP A 43 -60.67 -1.11 4.18
CA ASP A 43 -60.36 -1.84 5.40
C ASP A 43 -58.96 -1.62 5.93
N GLY A 44 -58.19 -0.74 5.26
CA GLY A 44 -56.80 -0.45 5.61
C GLY A 44 -55.78 -1.44 5.08
N THR A 45 -56.17 -2.52 4.38
CA THR A 45 -55.31 -3.62 3.92
C THR A 45 -55.52 -3.94 2.46
N ASN A 46 -56.74 -4.19 2.07
CA ASN A 46 -57.07 -4.64 0.70
C ASN A 46 -57.28 -3.45 -0.22
N VAL A 47 -56.44 -3.32 -1.22
CA VAL A 47 -56.55 -2.26 -2.25
C VAL A 47 -57.77 -2.46 -3.12
N VAL A 48 -58.57 -1.38 -3.28
CA VAL A 48 -59.73 -1.37 -4.17
C VAL A 48 -59.37 -0.69 -5.50
N THR A 49 -60.02 -1.12 -6.57
CA THR A 49 -59.90 -0.51 -7.90
C THR A 49 -60.88 0.68 -8.03
N PHE A 50 -60.52 1.71 -8.77
CA PHE A 50 -61.34 2.85 -9.08
C PHE A 50 -61.70 2.85 -10.57
N PRO A 51 -62.86 3.43 -10.98
CA PRO A 51 -63.82 4.18 -10.13
C PRO A 51 -64.61 3.28 -9.19
N GLN A 52 -65.06 3.82 -8.04
CA GLN A 52 -66.03 3.22 -7.15
C GLN A 52 -67.35 3.93 -7.30
N THR A 53 -68.45 3.35 -6.80
CA THR A 53 -69.77 3.99 -6.83
C THR A 53 -70.13 4.47 -5.44
N MET A 54 -70.61 5.72 -5.31
CA MET A 54 -71.10 6.27 -4.06
C MET A 54 -72.36 5.55 -3.61
N GLY A 55 -72.34 5.00 -2.40
CA GLY A 55 -73.48 4.37 -1.76
C GLY A 55 -74.40 5.38 -1.04
N THR A 56 -75.20 4.86 -0.09
CA THR A 56 -76.18 5.60 0.73
C THR A 56 -75.54 6.17 2.03
N ALA A 57 -74.24 6.09 2.18
CA ALA A 57 -73.49 6.59 3.34
C ALA A 57 -72.15 7.18 2.94
N ASP A 58 -71.58 7.99 3.81
CA ASP A 58 -70.21 8.49 3.66
C ASP A 58 -69.19 7.31 3.63
N VAL A 59 -68.12 7.46 2.86
CA VAL A 59 -67.12 6.43 2.69
C VAL A 59 -65.71 7.01 2.93
N THR A 60 -64.88 6.23 3.58
CA THR A 60 -63.46 6.60 3.83
C THR A 60 -62.54 5.56 3.18
N TYR A 61 -61.62 6.03 2.37
CA TYR A 61 -60.52 5.24 1.77
C TYR A 61 -59.22 5.61 2.47
N THR A 62 -58.47 4.60 2.90
CA THR A 62 -57.15 4.78 3.53
C THR A 62 -56.05 4.37 2.57
N ALA A 63 -55.01 5.16 2.47
CA ALA A 63 -53.84 4.82 1.65
C ALA A 63 -53.12 3.58 2.21
N VAL A 64 -52.84 2.63 1.37
CA VAL A 64 -52.01 1.47 1.69
C VAL A 64 -50.61 1.71 1.15
N PHE A 65 -49.63 1.56 2.01
CA PHE A 65 -48.22 1.70 1.67
C PHE A 65 -47.48 0.38 1.92
N VAL A 66 -46.56 0.03 1.03
CA VAL A 66 -45.65 -1.12 1.16
C VAL A 66 -44.25 -0.60 1.41
N GLU A 67 -43.62 -1.11 2.46
CA GLU A 67 -42.25 -0.72 2.78
C GLU A 67 -41.30 -1.07 1.62
N ASN A 68 -40.46 -0.12 1.24
CA ASN A 68 -39.47 -0.33 0.20
C ASN A 68 -38.42 -1.37 0.64
N ALA A 69 -38.05 -2.27 -0.26
CA ALA A 69 -36.94 -3.18 -0.01
C ALA A 69 -35.66 -2.40 0.31
N LYS A 70 -34.92 -2.90 1.27
CA LYS A 70 -33.60 -2.36 1.62
C LYS A 70 -32.52 -3.36 1.30
N TYR A 71 -31.40 -2.83 0.85
CA TYR A 71 -30.20 -3.58 0.44
C TYR A 71 -29.01 -3.16 1.28
N LYS A 72 -28.09 -4.11 1.50
CA LYS A 72 -26.91 -3.89 2.36
C LYS A 72 -25.78 -3.25 1.58
N ALA A 73 -25.13 -2.24 2.19
CA ALA A 73 -23.85 -1.74 1.76
C ALA A 73 -22.76 -2.29 2.70
N THR A 74 -21.80 -3.03 2.15
CA THR A 74 -20.68 -3.63 2.89
C THR A 74 -19.39 -3.05 2.39
N PHE A 75 -18.51 -2.58 3.29
CA PHE A 75 -17.20 -2.04 2.99
C PHE A 75 -16.12 -3.02 3.42
N LEU A 76 -15.12 -3.27 2.55
CA LEU A 76 -14.05 -4.20 2.81
C LEU A 76 -12.68 -3.54 2.68
N VAL A 77 -11.78 -3.86 3.61
CA VAL A 77 -10.36 -3.53 3.56
C VAL A 77 -9.58 -4.84 3.56
N ASP A 78 -8.78 -5.08 2.51
CA ASP A 78 -8.04 -6.33 2.31
C ASP A 78 -8.93 -7.60 2.47
N GLY A 79 -10.20 -7.49 2.03
CA GLY A 79 -11.20 -8.57 2.10
C GLY A 79 -11.90 -8.74 3.45
N ALA A 80 -11.53 -7.98 4.49
CA ALA A 80 -12.20 -7.97 5.78
C ALA A 80 -13.23 -6.85 5.88
N ALA A 81 -14.35 -7.10 6.58
CA ALA A 81 -15.38 -6.08 6.82
C ALA A 81 -14.80 -4.87 7.57
N TYR A 82 -15.13 -3.66 7.11
CA TYR A 82 -14.67 -2.40 7.66
C TYR A 82 -15.85 -1.48 7.92
N GLY A 83 -16.01 -1.04 9.18
CA GLY A 83 -17.16 -0.25 9.62
C GLY A 83 -18.45 -1.06 9.72
N ASP A 84 -19.56 -0.36 9.86
CA ASP A 84 -20.89 -0.96 10.02
C ASP A 84 -21.48 -1.36 8.67
N VAL A 85 -22.25 -2.46 8.65
CA VAL A 85 -23.08 -2.84 7.50
C VAL A 85 -24.44 -2.16 7.65
N ASN A 86 -24.70 -1.16 6.81
CA ASN A 86 -25.95 -0.42 6.80
C ASN A 86 -26.85 -0.86 5.65
N SER A 87 -28.16 -0.69 5.83
CA SER A 87 -29.16 -0.99 4.81
C SER A 87 -29.85 0.28 4.32
N TYR A 88 -29.98 0.39 3.00
CA TYR A 88 -30.51 1.55 2.28
C TYR A 88 -31.62 1.14 1.33
N ALA A 89 -32.62 1.99 1.13
CA ALA A 89 -33.58 1.81 0.05
C ALA A 89 -32.92 2.06 -1.32
N GLU A 90 -33.50 1.51 -2.38
CA GLU A 90 -33.04 1.82 -3.75
C GLU A 90 -33.09 3.34 -4.00
N GLY A 91 -32.00 3.89 -4.57
CA GLY A 91 -31.81 5.31 -4.82
C GLY A 91 -31.35 6.14 -3.63
N GLU A 92 -31.32 5.58 -2.42
CA GLU A 92 -30.83 6.26 -1.21
C GLU A 92 -29.32 6.43 -1.28
N GLN A 93 -28.81 7.60 -0.82
CA GLN A 93 -27.37 7.88 -0.78
C GLN A 93 -26.68 7.02 0.26
N ILE A 94 -25.67 6.26 -0.18
CA ILE A 94 -24.83 5.45 0.71
C ILE A 94 -23.83 6.35 1.41
N VAL A 95 -23.70 6.19 2.72
CA VAL A 95 -22.70 6.88 3.55
C VAL A 95 -21.51 5.95 3.76
N ALA A 96 -20.34 6.32 3.22
CA ALA A 96 -19.13 5.58 3.45
C ALA A 96 -18.62 5.73 4.89
N PRO A 97 -17.93 4.72 5.44
CA PRO A 97 -17.19 4.87 6.69
C PRO A 97 -16.02 5.85 6.53
N ALA A 98 -15.35 6.21 7.63
CA ALA A 98 -14.12 6.99 7.58
C ALA A 98 -13.05 6.29 6.74
N ASP A 99 -12.18 7.08 6.11
CA ASP A 99 -11.12 6.55 5.26
C ASP A 99 -10.21 5.58 6.05
N PRO A 100 -9.99 4.36 5.56
CA PRO A 100 -9.11 3.41 6.21
C PRO A 100 -7.64 3.80 6.05
N SER A 101 -6.84 3.47 7.06
CA SER A 101 -5.39 3.66 7.03
C SER A 101 -4.65 2.33 6.81
N LYS A 102 -3.58 2.37 6.02
CA LYS A 102 -2.69 1.24 5.78
C LYS A 102 -1.25 1.73 5.72
N THR A 103 -0.38 1.14 6.57
CA THR A 103 1.04 1.52 6.63
C THR A 103 1.70 1.43 5.26
N GLY A 104 2.40 2.48 4.86
CA GLY A 104 3.07 2.55 3.56
C GLY A 104 2.15 2.82 2.36
N TYR A 105 0.85 3.00 2.57
CA TYR A 105 -0.11 3.23 1.50
C TYR A 105 -0.96 4.47 1.74
N THR A 106 -1.46 5.04 0.66
CA THR A 106 -2.46 6.11 0.65
C THR A 106 -3.79 5.53 0.19
N PHE A 107 -4.86 5.74 0.95
CA PHE A 107 -6.20 5.40 0.52
C PHE A 107 -6.60 6.30 -0.67
N THR A 108 -7.13 5.70 -1.73
CA THR A 108 -7.50 6.42 -2.98
C THR A 108 -9.00 6.38 -3.27
N GLY A 109 -9.78 5.68 -2.44
CA GLY A 109 -11.23 5.58 -2.57
C GLY A 109 -11.74 4.15 -2.51
N TRP A 110 -13.03 4.01 -2.71
CA TRP A 110 -13.75 2.73 -2.74
C TRP A 110 -13.99 2.26 -4.17
N ASP A 111 -14.04 0.95 -4.38
CA ASP A 111 -14.36 0.32 -5.65
C ASP A 111 -15.51 -0.71 -5.49
N PRO A 112 -16.66 -0.50 -6.15
CA PRO A 112 -17.03 0.65 -6.97
C PRO A 112 -17.04 1.97 -6.18
N ALA A 113 -17.05 3.12 -6.89
CA ALA A 113 -17.21 4.43 -6.24
C ALA A 113 -18.54 4.47 -5.48
N VAL A 114 -18.52 5.05 -4.26
CA VAL A 114 -19.71 5.17 -3.42
C VAL A 114 -20.67 6.17 -4.03
N GLY A 115 -21.93 5.79 -4.15
CA GLY A 115 -23.00 6.58 -4.73
C GLY A 115 -24.32 6.24 -4.07
N THR A 116 -25.38 6.06 -4.88
CA THR A 116 -26.71 5.66 -4.41
C THR A 116 -26.84 4.13 -4.40
N MET A 117 -27.69 3.60 -3.53
CA MET A 117 -28.01 2.19 -3.44
C MET A 117 -28.75 1.73 -4.70
N GLY A 118 -28.31 0.62 -5.26
CA GLY A 118 -29.03 -0.09 -6.32
C GLY A 118 -30.17 -0.95 -5.77
N ASN A 119 -30.66 -1.85 -6.61
CA ASN A 119 -31.73 -2.80 -6.27
C ASN A 119 -31.20 -4.17 -5.78
N ALA A 120 -29.98 -4.21 -5.27
CA ALA A 120 -29.32 -5.38 -4.70
C ALA A 120 -28.24 -4.96 -3.67
N ASP A 121 -27.81 -5.89 -2.83
CA ASP A 121 -26.69 -5.68 -1.92
C ASP A 121 -25.43 -5.26 -2.69
N MET A 122 -24.66 -4.30 -2.14
CA MET A 122 -23.46 -3.75 -2.74
C MET A 122 -22.26 -3.96 -1.82
N THR A 123 -21.11 -4.27 -2.42
CA THR A 123 -19.83 -4.40 -1.72
C THR A 123 -18.83 -3.44 -2.31
N PHE A 124 -18.15 -2.70 -1.43
CA PHE A 124 -17.15 -1.68 -1.75
C PHE A 124 -15.78 -2.11 -1.23
N ASN A 125 -14.79 -2.21 -2.08
CA ASN A 125 -13.44 -2.57 -1.70
C ASN A 125 -12.57 -1.31 -1.60
N ALA A 126 -11.78 -1.19 -0.53
CA ALA A 126 -10.82 -0.11 -0.40
C ALA A 126 -9.72 -0.22 -1.44
N LYS A 127 -9.41 0.89 -2.10
CA LYS A 127 -8.26 1.03 -3.00
C LYS A 127 -7.15 1.79 -2.31
N PHE A 128 -5.93 1.27 -2.46
CA PHE A 128 -4.73 1.87 -1.91
C PHE A 128 -3.65 2.01 -2.98
N GLU A 129 -2.87 3.06 -2.87
CA GLU A 129 -1.66 3.26 -3.66
C GLU A 129 -0.44 3.26 -2.75
N ALA A 130 0.61 2.50 -3.11
CA ALA A 130 1.85 2.48 -2.35
C ALA A 130 2.53 3.85 -2.39
N LYS A 131 2.88 4.38 -1.22
CA LYS A 131 3.66 5.61 -1.09
C LYS A 131 5.06 5.44 -1.69
N THR A 132 5.65 6.53 -2.10
CA THR A 132 7.01 6.56 -2.65
C THR A 132 7.92 7.30 -1.67
N TYR A 133 9.10 6.72 -1.39
CA TYR A 133 10.10 7.22 -0.47
C TYR A 133 11.43 7.45 -1.16
N ASN A 134 12.24 8.36 -0.60
CA ASN A 134 13.59 8.61 -1.08
C ASN A 134 14.56 7.60 -0.49
N VAL A 135 15.49 7.15 -1.33
CA VAL A 135 16.59 6.27 -0.95
C VAL A 135 17.89 6.99 -1.23
N LYS A 136 18.77 7.10 -0.23
CA LYS A 136 20.12 7.66 -0.37
C LYS A 136 21.14 6.54 -0.21
N PHE A 137 22.17 6.57 -1.05
CA PHE A 137 23.33 5.70 -0.96
C PHE A 137 24.56 6.53 -0.66
N MET A 138 25.25 6.22 0.46
CA MET A 138 26.37 6.98 0.95
C MET A 138 27.68 6.19 0.85
N ASN A 139 28.74 6.83 0.40
CA ASN A 139 30.09 6.32 0.51
C ASN A 139 30.87 7.17 1.54
N GLY A 140 30.92 6.70 2.78
CA GLY A 140 31.31 7.53 3.91
C GLY A 140 30.34 8.68 4.11
N GLU A 141 30.83 9.91 4.16
CA GLU A 141 30.01 11.12 4.32
C GLU A 141 29.51 11.70 2.99
N VAL A 142 29.93 11.14 1.85
CA VAL A 142 29.59 11.65 0.52
C VAL A 142 28.42 10.84 -0.04
N GLN A 143 27.40 11.55 -0.54
CA GLN A 143 26.31 10.90 -1.28
C GLN A 143 26.85 10.33 -2.59
N HIS A 144 26.72 9.03 -2.76
CA HIS A 144 27.12 8.30 -3.98
C HIS A 144 26.01 8.33 -5.03
N ASP A 145 24.76 8.08 -4.59
CA ASP A 145 23.57 8.08 -5.44
C ASP A 145 22.30 8.32 -4.62
N ALA A 146 21.21 8.65 -5.30
CA ALA A 146 19.88 8.72 -4.71
C ALA A 146 18.81 8.37 -5.75
N ASN A 147 17.79 7.64 -5.30
CA ASN A 147 16.62 7.30 -6.12
C ASN A 147 15.38 7.20 -5.25
N THR A 148 14.30 6.63 -5.78
CA THR A 148 13.05 6.44 -5.04
C THR A 148 12.62 4.98 -5.08
N VAL A 149 11.84 4.57 -4.09
CA VAL A 149 11.25 3.24 -3.98
C VAL A 149 9.80 3.36 -3.53
N LYS A 150 8.92 2.51 -4.05
CA LYS A 150 7.57 2.35 -3.51
C LYS A 150 7.61 1.43 -2.29
N TYR A 151 6.66 1.64 -1.36
CA TYR A 151 6.46 0.69 -0.27
C TYR A 151 6.22 -0.72 -0.83
N ASP A 152 6.78 -1.76 -0.20
CA ASP A 152 6.87 -3.15 -0.67
C ASP A 152 7.61 -3.34 -2.00
N GLY A 153 8.16 -2.27 -2.59
CA GLY A 153 8.95 -2.32 -3.82
C GLY A 153 10.40 -2.76 -3.58
N ALA A 154 11.01 -3.35 -4.61
CA ALA A 154 12.43 -3.64 -4.61
C ALA A 154 13.26 -2.38 -4.81
N TYR A 155 14.42 -2.31 -4.17
CA TYR A 155 15.35 -1.21 -4.35
C TYR A 155 16.06 -1.28 -5.71
N THR A 156 16.25 -0.13 -6.33
CA THR A 156 17.14 0.02 -7.48
C THR A 156 18.54 0.33 -6.95
N LEU A 157 19.50 -0.60 -7.21
CA LEU A 157 20.87 -0.45 -6.73
C LEU A 157 21.68 0.41 -7.68
N PRO A 158 22.48 1.37 -7.18
CA PRO A 158 23.47 2.07 -7.97
C PRO A 158 24.66 1.16 -8.31
N ALA A 159 25.52 1.63 -9.23
CA ALA A 159 26.82 1.00 -9.43
C ALA A 159 27.62 0.96 -8.12
N ALA A 160 28.37 -0.13 -7.90
CA ALA A 160 29.23 -0.23 -6.73
C ALA A 160 30.26 0.90 -6.73
N PRO A 161 30.44 1.61 -5.61
CA PRO A 161 31.52 2.59 -5.48
C PRO A 161 32.90 1.89 -5.45
N THR A 162 33.94 2.65 -5.69
CA THR A 162 35.34 2.17 -5.58
C THR A 162 36.04 2.85 -4.43
N LYS A 163 36.96 2.13 -3.80
CA LYS A 163 37.83 2.64 -2.75
C LYS A 163 39.17 1.87 -2.81
N ASP A 164 40.26 2.60 -2.96
CA ASP A 164 41.61 2.02 -3.08
C ASP A 164 41.93 1.16 -1.85
N GLY A 165 42.42 -0.05 -2.10
CA GLY A 165 42.75 -1.00 -1.05
C GLY A 165 41.56 -1.73 -0.42
N TYR A 166 40.35 -1.50 -0.87
CA TYR A 166 39.15 -2.12 -0.32
C TYR A 166 38.25 -2.74 -1.37
N THR A 167 37.56 -3.78 -0.99
CA THR A 167 36.53 -4.43 -1.79
C THR A 167 35.15 -4.03 -1.27
N PHE A 168 34.25 -3.58 -2.16
CA PHE A 168 32.88 -3.27 -1.81
C PHE A 168 32.13 -4.56 -1.40
N ALA A 169 31.55 -4.57 -0.19
CA ALA A 169 30.87 -5.71 0.41
C ALA A 169 29.34 -5.56 0.45
N GLY A 170 28.80 -4.52 -0.20
CA GLY A 170 27.37 -4.27 -0.28
C GLY A 170 26.91 -3.02 0.45
N TRP A 171 25.62 -2.78 0.42
CA TRP A 171 24.99 -1.68 1.11
C TRP A 171 24.42 -2.14 2.45
N VAL A 172 24.56 -1.30 3.49
CA VAL A 172 24.07 -1.55 4.86
C VAL A 172 23.32 -0.34 5.40
N ASP A 173 22.45 -0.55 6.40
CA ASP A 173 21.84 0.54 7.16
C ASP A 173 22.84 1.22 8.13
N ALA A 174 22.35 2.18 8.90
CA ALA A 174 23.19 2.91 9.88
C ALA A 174 23.72 2.00 11.00
N GLU A 175 23.05 0.91 11.31
CA GLU A 175 23.40 -0.09 12.31
C GLU A 175 24.35 -1.16 11.74
N GLY A 176 24.63 -1.14 10.43
CA GLY A 176 25.50 -2.10 9.76
C GLY A 176 24.81 -3.39 9.30
N ASN A 177 23.46 -3.47 9.39
CA ASN A 177 22.70 -4.59 8.87
C ASN A 177 22.63 -4.53 7.34
N ALA A 178 22.59 -5.69 6.70
CA ALA A 178 22.43 -5.76 5.25
C ALA A 178 21.13 -5.10 4.80
N MET A 179 21.18 -4.37 3.67
CA MET A 179 20.01 -3.77 3.04
C MET A 179 18.96 -4.86 2.75
N PRO A 180 17.69 -4.67 3.14
CA PRO A 180 16.63 -5.63 2.85
C PRO A 180 16.31 -5.69 1.35
N ALA A 181 15.64 -6.76 0.90
CA ALA A 181 15.29 -6.93 -0.51
C ALA A 181 14.21 -5.92 -0.97
N THR A 182 13.29 -5.56 -0.07
CA THR A 182 12.17 -4.66 -0.34
C THR A 182 12.06 -3.58 0.74
N HIS A 183 11.44 -2.46 0.36
CA HIS A 183 11.23 -1.32 1.26
C HIS A 183 9.97 -1.51 2.11
N THR A 184 10.10 -1.73 3.40
CA THR A 184 9.00 -1.95 4.34
C THR A 184 8.91 -0.89 5.45
N THR A 185 9.69 0.19 5.33
CA THR A 185 9.70 1.31 6.26
C THR A 185 8.76 2.41 5.76
N ASP A 186 7.88 2.94 6.62
CA ASP A 186 7.02 4.10 6.28
C ASP A 186 7.83 5.40 6.43
N GLY A 187 8.80 5.60 5.53
CA GLY A 187 9.71 6.76 5.53
C GLY A 187 10.91 6.60 4.59
N ASP A 188 11.65 7.69 4.39
CA ASP A 188 12.90 7.71 3.63
C ASP A 188 13.97 6.88 4.31
N VAL A 189 14.89 6.29 3.53
CA VAL A 189 15.99 5.46 4.03
C VAL A 189 17.34 5.89 3.47
N THR A 190 18.39 5.59 4.23
CA THR A 190 19.78 5.83 3.83
C THR A 190 20.58 4.56 4.02
N PHE A 191 21.31 4.15 3.00
CA PHE A 191 22.24 3.03 3.03
C PHE A 191 23.68 3.51 2.86
N TYR A 192 24.60 2.80 3.47
CA TYR A 192 26.04 3.10 3.49
C TYR A 192 26.82 1.99 2.83
N ALA A 193 27.87 2.34 2.06
CA ALA A 193 28.76 1.38 1.47
C ALA A 193 29.55 0.66 2.57
N LYS A 194 29.49 -0.67 2.58
CA LYS A 194 30.32 -1.52 3.44
C LYS A 194 31.57 -1.94 2.69
N TRP A 195 32.70 -1.83 3.36
CA TRP A 195 34.02 -2.10 2.81
C TRP A 195 34.69 -3.23 3.56
N VAL A 196 35.42 -4.09 2.83
CA VAL A 196 36.32 -5.11 3.35
C VAL A 196 37.71 -4.79 2.83
N THR A 197 38.73 -4.87 3.67
CA THR A 197 40.13 -4.69 3.29
C THR A 197 40.53 -5.73 2.23
N SER A 198 41.09 -5.27 1.12
CA SER A 198 41.61 -6.16 0.09
C SER A 198 42.96 -6.71 0.52
N ALA A 199 43.26 -7.94 0.10
CA ALA A 199 44.60 -8.54 0.29
C ALA A 199 45.34 -8.60 -1.05
N PHE A 200 46.63 -8.32 -0.97
CA PHE A 200 47.55 -8.32 -2.11
C PHE A 200 48.71 -9.24 -1.82
N ASP A 201 49.35 -9.75 -2.90
CA ASP A 201 50.47 -10.66 -2.78
C ASP A 201 51.82 -9.92 -2.73
N ALA A 202 52.51 -10.03 -1.61
CA ALA A 202 53.94 -9.71 -1.50
C ALA A 202 54.75 -10.92 -2.01
N LYS A 203 55.42 -10.79 -3.16
CA LYS A 203 56.21 -11.86 -3.77
C LYS A 203 57.70 -11.63 -3.48
N PHE A 204 58.37 -12.67 -3.00
CA PHE A 204 59.79 -12.68 -2.68
C PHE A 204 60.53 -13.55 -3.71
N TYR A 205 61.62 -13.00 -4.31
CA TYR A 205 62.38 -13.66 -5.36
C TYR A 205 63.83 -13.83 -4.94
N LEU A 206 64.49 -14.89 -5.41
CA LEU A 206 65.90 -15.15 -5.14
C LEU A 206 66.83 -14.45 -6.13
N ASP A 207 66.29 -13.73 -7.10
CA ASP A 207 67.05 -12.99 -8.13
C ASP A 207 66.40 -11.63 -8.42
N ALA A 208 67.20 -10.66 -8.85
CA ALA A 208 66.74 -9.32 -9.21
C ALA A 208 65.89 -9.30 -10.47
N ALA A 209 65.99 -10.31 -11.34
CA ALA A 209 65.19 -10.44 -12.54
C ALA A 209 63.75 -10.94 -12.26
N LYS A 210 63.46 -11.31 -11.00
CA LYS A 210 62.14 -11.80 -10.53
C LYS A 210 61.71 -13.07 -11.29
N THR A 211 62.64 -13.95 -11.63
CA THR A 211 62.38 -15.21 -12.35
C THR A 211 62.27 -16.41 -11.39
N ASN A 212 62.92 -16.35 -10.23
CA ASN A 212 62.98 -17.42 -9.24
C ASN A 212 62.15 -17.03 -7.98
N LEU A 213 60.85 -17.34 -7.99
CA LEU A 213 59.96 -17.08 -6.88
C LEU A 213 60.33 -17.97 -5.69
N TYR A 214 60.55 -17.33 -4.52
CA TYR A 214 60.87 -18.00 -3.27
C TYR A 214 59.65 -18.20 -2.38
N ASP A 215 58.88 -17.13 -2.18
CA ASP A 215 57.67 -17.15 -1.33
C ASP A 215 56.65 -16.12 -1.81
N THR A 216 55.42 -16.33 -1.41
CA THR A 216 54.33 -15.37 -1.60
C THR A 216 53.57 -15.23 -0.28
N LYS A 217 53.41 -14.00 0.19
CA LYS A 217 52.60 -13.67 1.36
C LYS A 217 51.36 -12.88 0.94
N SER A 218 50.19 -13.35 1.26
CA SER A 218 48.96 -12.55 1.14
C SER A 218 48.89 -11.61 2.31
N VAL A 219 48.84 -10.30 2.06
CA VAL A 219 48.91 -9.24 3.04
C VAL A 219 47.77 -8.27 2.81
N GLU A 220 47.00 -7.94 3.86
CA GLU A 220 45.91 -6.99 3.73
C GLU A 220 46.46 -5.58 3.45
N PHE A 221 45.68 -4.78 2.74
CA PHE A 221 46.01 -3.36 2.50
C PHE A 221 46.29 -2.61 3.82
N GLY A 222 47.36 -1.88 3.87
CA GLY A 222 47.82 -1.15 5.04
C GLY A 222 48.49 -2.00 6.13
N ALA A 223 48.48 -3.33 6.02
CA ALA A 223 49.17 -4.20 6.97
C ALA A 223 50.67 -4.28 6.68
N ALA A 224 51.46 -4.50 7.73
CA ALA A 224 52.92 -4.67 7.61
C ALA A 224 53.27 -5.94 6.85
N ILE A 225 54.20 -5.85 5.88
CA ILE A 225 54.72 -6.99 5.13
C ILE A 225 55.75 -7.71 6.01
N THR A 226 55.49 -8.98 6.33
CA THR A 226 56.42 -9.81 7.10
C THR A 226 57.32 -10.64 6.17
N ALA A 227 58.63 -10.58 6.43
CA ALA A 227 59.59 -11.36 5.66
C ALA A 227 59.35 -12.86 5.84
N PRO A 228 59.56 -13.69 4.76
CA PRO A 228 59.63 -15.12 4.90
C PRO A 228 60.96 -15.52 5.62
N ALA A 229 61.10 -16.80 5.96
CA ALA A 229 62.35 -17.33 6.48
C ALA A 229 63.53 -16.99 5.55
N ALA A 230 64.71 -16.70 6.12
CA ALA A 230 65.86 -16.39 5.33
C ALA A 230 66.25 -17.57 4.40
N PRO A 231 66.42 -17.35 3.09
CA PRO A 231 66.85 -18.38 2.20
C PRO A 231 68.32 -18.75 2.46
N SER A 232 68.69 -20.01 2.16
CA SER A 232 70.05 -20.50 2.25
C SER A 232 70.68 -20.70 0.86
N LYS A 233 71.97 -20.33 0.72
CA LYS A 233 72.73 -20.59 -0.49
C LYS A 233 74.16 -20.94 -0.09
N THR A 234 74.68 -22.09 -0.55
CA THR A 234 76.00 -22.57 -0.24
C THR A 234 77.09 -21.53 -0.59
N GLY A 235 77.92 -21.20 0.42
CA GLY A 235 79.01 -20.21 0.28
C GLY A 235 78.55 -18.75 0.39
N TYR A 236 77.26 -18.47 0.76
CA TYR A 236 76.72 -17.12 0.89
C TYR A 236 75.99 -16.95 2.21
N THR A 237 76.02 -15.73 2.73
CA THR A 237 75.20 -15.30 3.86
C THR A 237 74.09 -14.40 3.35
N PHE A 238 72.83 -14.74 3.70
CA PHE A 238 71.69 -13.88 3.37
C PHE A 238 71.78 -12.55 4.16
N LYS A 239 71.69 -11.42 3.46
CA LYS A 239 71.79 -10.07 4.09
C LYS A 239 70.42 -9.40 4.31
N GLY A 240 69.39 -9.81 3.57
CA GLY A 240 68.08 -9.22 3.62
C GLY A 240 67.40 -9.14 2.27
N TRP A 241 66.19 -8.62 2.25
CA TRP A 241 65.38 -8.39 1.07
C TRP A 241 65.58 -6.99 0.50
N SER A 242 65.36 -6.82 -0.77
CA SER A 242 65.55 -5.59 -1.54
C SER A 242 64.50 -5.43 -2.61
N LEU A 243 64.05 -4.21 -2.87
CA LEU A 243 63.13 -3.93 -4.00
C LEU A 243 63.88 -3.80 -5.34
N ASP A 244 65.14 -3.36 -5.30
CA ASP A 244 65.98 -3.06 -6.49
C ASP A 244 67.07 -4.10 -6.74
N GLY A 245 67.16 -5.13 -5.91
CA GLY A 245 68.18 -6.17 -5.98
C GLY A 245 69.55 -5.78 -5.41
N SER A 246 69.73 -4.57 -4.86
CA SER A 246 70.99 -4.04 -4.34
C SER A 246 70.90 -3.49 -2.92
N THR A 247 69.88 -2.68 -2.63
CA THR A 247 69.70 -1.99 -1.35
C THR A 247 68.87 -2.84 -0.39
N VAL A 248 69.49 -3.34 0.69
CA VAL A 248 68.77 -4.13 1.69
C VAL A 248 67.82 -3.20 2.49
N LEU A 249 66.53 -3.60 2.55
CA LEU A 249 65.53 -2.89 3.31
C LEU A 249 65.68 -3.19 4.82
N ALA A 250 65.63 -2.15 5.67
CA ALA A 250 65.56 -2.29 7.11
C ALA A 250 64.15 -2.73 7.55
N ASP A 251 63.13 -2.34 6.81
CA ASP A 251 61.70 -2.68 7.00
C ASP A 251 61.09 -2.89 5.60
N LEU A 252 60.20 -3.85 5.47
CA LEU A 252 59.49 -4.15 4.21
C LEU A 252 58.31 -3.19 3.97
N GLY A 253 57.99 -2.36 4.96
CA GLY A 253 56.87 -1.42 4.88
C GLY A 253 55.50 -2.09 5.02
N THR A 254 54.50 -1.37 4.57
CA THR A 254 53.09 -1.80 4.58
C THR A 254 52.65 -2.12 3.14
N MET A 255 51.64 -3.00 3.01
CA MET A 255 51.01 -3.31 1.72
C MET A 255 50.19 -2.11 1.23
N ASP A 256 50.44 -1.65 0.02
CA ASP A 256 49.63 -0.71 -0.74
C ASP A 256 49.10 -1.34 -2.01
N THR A 257 48.34 -0.62 -2.87
CA THR A 257 47.71 -1.13 -4.10
C THR A 257 48.73 -1.34 -5.24
#